data_eaa040b49d99f589c203c9f3dc9ef22d
#
_entry.id   eaa040b49d99f589c203c9f3dc9ef22d
#
_cell.length_a   1.000
_cell.length_b   1.000
_cell.length_c   1.000
_cell.angle_alpha   90.00
_cell.angle_beta   90.00
_cell.angle_gamma   90.00
#
_symmetry.space_group_name_H-M   'P 1'
#
loop_
_entity.id
_entity.type
_entity.pdbx_description
1 polymer ?
#
loop_
_entity_poly.entity_id
_entity_poly.type
_entity_poly.pdbx_seq_one_letter_code
_entity_poly.pdbx_strand_id
1 'polypeptide(L)' 'MAIGQRIKYFRNRIGMTQKQLGEKLGFKGKTSDVRMAQYESEARVPKIDLVKQMSQIFDVNTHALTVPDIDTHIRCV' A
#
# COMPACT_ATOMS: atom_id res chain seq x y z
N MET A 1 7.29 -9.15 4.99
CA MET A 1 5.93 -8.59 4.98
C MET A 1 5.55 -8.24 3.54
N ALA A 2 4.40 -8.70 3.09
CA ALA A 2 3.94 -8.43 1.72
C ALA A 2 3.48 -6.98 1.57
N ILE A 3 3.48 -6.48 0.33
CA ILE A 3 3.15 -5.08 0.07
C ILE A 3 1.73 -4.74 0.52
N GLY A 4 0.77 -5.67 0.35
CA GLY A 4 -0.61 -5.42 0.79
C GLY A 4 -0.71 -5.22 2.29
N GLN A 5 0.01 -6.01 3.06
CA GLN A 5 0.05 -5.86 4.51
C GLN A 5 0.67 -4.53 4.92
N ARG A 6 1.68 -4.08 4.20
CA ARG A 6 2.33 -2.80 4.47
C ARG A 6 1.39 -1.63 4.16
N ILE A 7 0.67 -1.72 3.06
CA ILE A 7 -0.33 -0.71 2.71
C ILE A 7 -1.36 -0.59 3.83
N LYS A 8 -1.87 -1.71 4.29
CA LYS A 8 -2.85 -1.74 5.37
C LYS A 8 -2.26 -1.16 6.67
N TYR A 9 -1.03 -1.51 6.98
CA TYR A 9 -0.35 -1.02 8.18
C TYR A 9 -0.25 0.50 8.17
N PHE A 10 0.29 1.07 7.09
CA PHE A 10 0.45 2.52 7.00
C PHE A 10 -0.88 3.24 6.91
N ARG A 11 -1.85 2.66 6.22
CA ARG A 11 -3.19 3.24 6.14
C ARG A 11 -3.81 3.35 7.54
N ASN A 12 -3.73 2.30 8.32
CA ASN A 12 -4.26 2.31 9.69
C ASN A 12 -3.49 3.28 10.58
N ARG A 13 -2.19 3.37 10.37
CA ARG A 13 -1.34 4.25 11.16
C ARG A 13 -1.74 5.72 11.01
N ILE A 14 -2.13 6.13 9.80
CA ILE A 14 -2.56 7.50 9.56
C ILE A 14 -4.06 7.69 9.73
N GLY A 15 -4.78 6.64 10.12
CA GLY A 15 -6.21 6.72 10.44
C GLY A 15 -7.12 6.84 9.23
N MET A 16 -6.71 6.34 8.07
CA MET A 16 -7.55 6.38 6.87
C MET A 16 -8.30 5.08 6.67
N THR A 17 -9.52 5.19 6.12
CA THR A 17 -10.25 4.02 5.65
C THR A 17 -9.76 3.63 4.26
N GLN A 18 -10.09 2.41 3.83
CA GLN A 18 -9.79 1.96 2.47
C GLN A 18 -10.38 2.91 1.44
N LYS A 19 -11.60 3.35 1.67
CA LYS A 19 -12.28 4.28 0.76
C LYS A 19 -11.54 5.61 0.69
N GLN A 20 -11.14 6.15 1.82
CA GLN A 20 -10.42 7.43 1.86
C GLN A 20 -9.11 7.36 1.11
N LEU A 21 -8.34 6.30 1.33
CA LEU A 21 -7.08 6.13 0.63
C LEU A 21 -7.30 5.96 -0.86
N GLY A 22 -8.29 5.14 -1.25
CA GLY A 22 -8.61 4.94 -2.65
C GLY A 22 -8.99 6.24 -3.35
N GLU A 23 -9.77 7.08 -2.68
CA GLU A 23 -10.16 8.37 -3.23
C GLU A 23 -8.95 9.29 -3.41
N LYS A 24 -8.03 9.27 -2.47
CA LYS A 24 -6.80 10.07 -2.60
C LYS A 24 -5.92 9.60 -3.75
N LEU A 25 -6.01 8.32 -4.09
CA LEU A 25 -5.27 7.76 -5.22
C LEU A 25 -5.97 8.00 -6.55
N GLY A 26 -7.15 8.60 -6.53
CA GLY A 26 -7.88 8.92 -7.75
C GLY A 26 -8.94 7.90 -8.15
N PHE A 27 -9.18 6.88 -7.34
CA PHE A 27 -10.26 5.93 -7.59
C PHE A 27 -11.58 6.59 -7.26
N LYS A 28 -12.61 6.31 -8.05
CA LYS A 28 -13.91 6.99 -7.91
C LYS A 28 -14.99 6.04 -7.41
N GLY A 29 -15.85 6.58 -6.57
CA GLY A 29 -17.07 5.90 -6.16
C GLY A 29 -16.84 4.60 -5.44
N LYS A 30 -17.64 3.61 -5.79
CA LYS A 30 -17.62 2.32 -5.11
C LYS A 30 -16.36 1.50 -5.38
N THR A 31 -15.56 1.87 -6.38
CA THR A 31 -14.36 1.12 -6.71
C THR A 31 -13.19 1.44 -5.78
N SER A 32 -13.25 2.53 -5.03
CA SER A 32 -12.11 2.93 -4.21
C SER A 32 -11.83 1.92 -3.09
N ASP A 33 -12.84 1.53 -2.34
CA ASP A 33 -12.64 0.57 -1.25
C ASP A 33 -12.41 -0.85 -1.79
N VAL A 34 -13.11 -1.23 -2.86
CA VAL A 34 -12.93 -2.54 -3.47
C VAL A 34 -11.49 -2.70 -3.98
N ARG A 35 -10.98 -1.69 -4.69
CA ARG A 35 -9.60 -1.74 -5.18
C ARG A 35 -8.60 -1.82 -4.06
N MET A 36 -8.78 -1.01 -3.03
CA MET A 36 -7.87 -1.03 -1.89
C MET A 36 -7.91 -2.36 -1.17
N ALA A 37 -9.09 -2.95 -1.01
CA ALA A 37 -9.22 -4.27 -0.41
C ALA A 37 -8.46 -5.32 -1.22
N GLN A 38 -8.50 -5.24 -2.54
CA GLN A 38 -7.77 -6.16 -3.40
C GLN A 38 -6.26 -6.01 -3.25
N TYR A 39 -5.77 -4.77 -3.17
CA TYR A 39 -4.34 -4.54 -2.97
C TYR A 39 -3.89 -5.02 -1.59
N GLU A 40 -4.68 -4.75 -0.56
CA GLU A 40 -4.31 -5.15 0.81
C GLU A 40 -4.37 -6.65 1.01
N SER A 41 -5.24 -7.34 0.28
CA SER A 41 -5.37 -8.81 0.37
C SER A 41 -4.41 -9.56 -0.56
N GLU A 42 -3.60 -8.84 -1.33
CA GLU A 42 -2.68 -9.40 -2.33
C GLU A 42 -3.39 -10.01 -3.54
N ALA A 43 -4.70 -9.79 -3.68
CA ALA A 43 -5.42 -10.25 -4.86
C ALA A 43 -5.00 -9.49 -6.11
N ARG A 44 -4.44 -8.31 -5.95
CA ARG A 44 -3.97 -7.46 -7.05
C ARG A 44 -2.71 -6.72 -6.59
N VAL A 45 -1.73 -6.63 -7.48
CA VAL A 45 -0.46 -5.93 -7.19
C VAL A 45 -0.55 -4.51 -7.75
N PRO A 46 -0.31 -3.48 -6.94
CA PRO A 46 -0.33 -2.11 -7.45
C PRO A 46 0.87 -1.83 -8.35
N LYS A 47 0.66 -1.00 -9.38
CA LYS A 47 1.75 -0.55 -10.24
C LYS A 47 2.64 0.42 -9.48
N ILE A 48 3.89 0.54 -9.95
CA ILE A 48 4.89 1.37 -9.26
C ILE A 48 4.44 2.83 -9.10
N ASP A 49 3.74 3.38 -10.09
CA ASP A 49 3.23 4.74 -9.99
C ASP A 49 2.26 4.90 -8.83
N LEU A 50 1.40 3.91 -8.66
CA LEU A 50 0.44 3.90 -7.56
C LEU A 50 1.15 3.76 -6.21
N VAL A 51 2.18 2.92 -6.17
CA VAL A 51 2.98 2.74 -4.96
C VAL A 51 3.66 4.05 -4.57
N LYS A 52 4.18 4.78 -5.54
CA LYS A 52 4.80 6.08 -5.28
C LYS A 52 3.79 7.07 -4.70
N GLN A 53 2.57 7.09 -5.23
CA GLN A 53 1.52 7.94 -4.68
C GLN A 53 1.17 7.56 -3.25
N MET A 54 1.07 6.27 -2.97
CA MET A 54 0.81 5.79 -1.61
C MET A 54 1.92 6.21 -0.66
N SER A 55 3.17 6.11 -1.08
CA SER A 55 4.29 6.48 -0.22
C SER A 55 4.25 7.96 0.13
N GLN A 56 3.83 8.81 -0.80
CA GLN A 56 3.67 10.22 -0.54
C GLN A 56 2.54 10.49 0.46
N ILE A 57 1.43 9.79 0.30
CA ILE A 57 0.29 9.93 1.21
C ILE A 57 0.67 9.46 2.63
N PHE A 58 1.41 8.37 2.72
CA PHE A 58 1.85 7.83 4.00
C PHE A 58 3.05 8.57 4.59
N ASP A 59 3.67 9.46 3.80
CA ASP A 59 4.88 10.19 4.19
C ASP A 59 6.01 9.23 4.56
N VAL A 60 6.22 8.23 3.73
CA VAL A 60 7.29 7.24 3.89
C VAL A 60 8.02 7.07 2.57
N ASN A 61 9.21 6.48 2.63
CA ASN A 61 9.96 6.14 1.43
C ASN A 61 9.23 5.03 0.67
N THR A 62 9.30 5.08 -0.66
CA THR A 62 8.70 4.04 -1.50
C THR A 62 9.21 2.65 -1.10
N HIS A 63 10.46 2.54 -0.71
CA HIS A 63 11.04 1.28 -0.24
C HIS A 63 10.29 0.69 0.94
N ALA A 64 9.70 1.52 1.78
CA ALA A 64 8.93 1.02 2.92
C ALA A 64 7.74 0.17 2.49
N LEU A 65 7.27 0.37 1.25
CA LEU A 65 6.16 -0.40 0.71
C LEU A 65 6.63 -1.55 -0.19
N THR A 66 7.72 -1.36 -0.93
CA THR A 66 8.10 -2.26 -2.01
C THR A 66 9.15 -3.28 -1.65
N VAL A 67 9.99 -3.02 -0.65
CA VAL A 67 11.04 -3.97 -0.30
C VAL A 67 10.42 -5.17 0.38
N PRO A 68 10.52 -6.36 -0.24
CA PRO A 68 9.98 -7.56 0.38
C PRO A 68 10.86 -7.99 1.53
N ASP A 69 10.26 -8.53 2.53
CA ASP A 69 10.89 -9.19 3.66
C ASP A 69 12.37 -8.85 3.84
N ILE A 70 12.64 -7.65 4.29
CA ILE A 70 14.00 -7.13 4.43
C ILE A 70 14.86 -8.02 5.30
N ASP A 71 14.28 -8.55 6.36
CA ASP A 71 15.04 -9.40 7.30
C ASP A 71 15.61 -10.62 6.60
N THR A 72 14.80 -11.27 5.78
CA THR A 72 15.24 -12.41 5.01
C THR A 72 16.35 -12.02 4.06
N HIS A 73 16.17 -10.89 3.38
CA HIS A 73 17.15 -10.39 2.44
C HIS A 73 18.48 -10.12 3.12
N ILE A 74 18.47 -9.48 4.26
CA ILE A 74 19.67 -9.15 5.00
C ILE A 74 20.39 -10.40 5.44
N ARG A 75 19.67 -11.40 5.87
CA ARG A 75 20.28 -12.64 6.33
C ARG A 75 20.94 -13.43 5.22
N CYS A 76 20.54 -13.21 4.01
CA CYS A 76 21.18 -13.87 2.89
C CYS A 76 22.55 -13.29 2.57
N VAL A 77 22.84 -12.15 3.12
CA VAL A 77 24.14 -11.52 2.98
C VAL A 77 25.08 -11.95 4.12
#